data_151b2354634d1accfdf21b897e5988fc
#
_entry.id   151b2354634d1accfdf21b897e5988fc
#
_cell.length_a   1.000
_cell.length_b   1.000
_cell.length_c   1.000
_cell.angle_alpha   90.00
_cell.angle_beta   90.00
_cell.angle_gamma   90.00
#
_symmetry.space_group_name_H-M   'P 1'
#
loop_
_entity.id
_entity.type
_entity.pdbx_description
1 polymer ?
#
loop_
_entity_poly.entity_id
_entity_poly.type
_entity_poly.pdbx_seq_one_letter_code
_entity_poly.pdbx_strand_id
1 'polypeptide(L)'
;VIICFSNKSANRYNRDIRKALYGGDVPLRENDILLITQNNYRLGLMNGEFVPVLSVGARTQQSAPVYAQIGGKKERIVITLNFIQVTVPDSNGNPKPCMLLEDLLTSDKATISIDENRALYINFCMRHPDLKQDTEAFAEALLNDVYYNAIRAKYGYAVTGHKCQGGEWGKVFVDYTGRTGLDDDSLRWAYTATTRAQKTLYVSNLPHITPFSKFRIEPIQKCKNIP
;
A
#
# COMPACT_ATOMS: atom_id res chain seq x y z
N VAL A 1 -10.47 10.50 -3.06
CA VAL A 1 -9.92 9.40 -2.25
C VAL A 1 -10.71 9.23 -0.96
N ILE A 2 -10.78 8.00 -0.43
CA ILE A 2 -11.30 7.73 0.93
C ILE A 2 -10.10 7.54 1.87
N ILE A 3 -10.13 8.20 3.03
CA ILE A 3 -9.13 8.03 4.09
C ILE A 3 -9.79 7.36 5.29
N CYS A 4 -9.21 6.28 5.78
CA CYS A 4 -9.71 5.52 6.92
C CYS A 4 -8.56 5.09 7.83
N PHE A 5 -8.89 4.52 9.00
CA PHE A 5 -7.88 4.21 10.01
C PHE A 5 -7.10 2.92 9.71
N SER A 6 -7.76 1.85 9.27
CA SER A 6 -7.14 0.53 9.16
C SER A 6 -7.02 0.02 7.72
N ASN A 7 -6.04 -0.86 7.45
CA ASN A 7 -5.92 -1.55 6.16
C ASN A 7 -7.17 -2.38 5.85
N LYS A 8 -7.80 -2.98 6.86
CA LYS A 8 -9.05 -3.75 6.70
C LYS A 8 -10.18 -2.85 6.19
N SER A 9 -10.33 -1.65 6.75
CA SER A 9 -11.31 -0.66 6.27
C SER A 9 -10.97 -0.18 4.85
N ALA A 10 -9.70 0.11 4.57
CA ALA A 10 -9.26 0.50 3.23
C ALA A 10 -9.57 -0.59 2.19
N ASN A 11 -9.28 -1.86 2.49
CA ASN A 11 -9.58 -2.98 1.59
C ASN A 11 -11.08 -3.13 1.34
N ARG A 12 -11.93 -2.96 2.37
CA ARG A 12 -13.39 -2.97 2.21
C ARG A 12 -13.83 -1.87 1.25
N TYR A 13 -13.41 -0.62 1.49
CA TYR A 13 -13.77 0.49 0.61
C TYR A 13 -13.23 0.31 -0.81
N ASN A 14 -12.01 -0.16 -0.97
CA ASN A 14 -11.43 -0.45 -2.28
C ASN A 14 -12.27 -1.48 -3.04
N ARG A 15 -12.73 -2.54 -2.37
CA ARG A 15 -13.61 -3.54 -2.96
C ARG A 15 -14.96 -2.95 -3.34
N ASP A 16 -15.60 -2.19 -2.44
CA ASP A 16 -16.93 -1.61 -2.65
C ASP A 16 -16.89 -0.59 -3.80
N ILE A 17 -15.86 0.24 -3.86
CA ILE A 17 -15.66 1.19 -4.97
C ILE A 17 -15.48 0.43 -6.29
N ARG A 18 -14.62 -0.59 -6.32
CA ARG A 18 -14.39 -1.37 -7.54
C ARG A 18 -15.63 -2.12 -7.99
N LYS A 19 -16.44 -2.66 -7.06
CA LYS A 19 -17.74 -3.23 -7.37
C LYS A 19 -18.68 -2.22 -8.01
N ALA A 20 -18.73 -1.01 -7.49
CA ALA A 20 -19.54 0.06 -8.06
C ALA A 20 -19.07 0.50 -9.44
N LEU A 21 -17.74 0.59 -9.65
CA LEU A 21 -17.15 1.01 -10.93
C LEU A 21 -17.30 -0.05 -12.03
N TYR A 22 -17.24 -1.33 -11.68
CA TYR A 22 -17.10 -2.41 -12.64
C TYR A 22 -18.29 -3.40 -12.64
N GLY A 23 -19.29 -3.17 -11.80
CA GLY A 23 -20.52 -3.98 -11.75
C GLY A 23 -20.37 -5.32 -11.05
N GLY A 24 -19.32 -5.53 -10.23
CA GLY A 24 -19.09 -6.77 -9.48
C GLY A 24 -17.69 -6.93 -8.93
N ASP A 25 -17.43 -8.10 -8.33
CA ASP A 25 -16.08 -8.49 -7.92
C ASP A 25 -15.29 -8.92 -9.16
N VAL A 26 -14.37 -8.07 -9.59
CA VAL A 26 -13.54 -8.31 -10.76
C VAL A 26 -12.05 -8.34 -10.38
N PRO A 27 -11.23 -9.13 -11.09
CA PRO A 27 -9.78 -9.10 -10.92
C PRO A 27 -9.21 -7.72 -11.27
N LEU A 28 -7.91 -7.53 -11.03
CA LEU A 28 -7.19 -6.32 -11.45
C LEU A 28 -7.44 -6.03 -12.93
N ARG A 29 -7.68 -4.77 -13.25
CA ARG A 29 -8.02 -4.31 -14.60
C ARG A 29 -7.22 -3.07 -14.99
N GLU A 30 -7.21 -2.81 -16.28
CA GLU A 30 -6.79 -1.52 -16.83
C GLU A 30 -7.58 -0.37 -16.21
N ASN A 31 -6.91 0.73 -15.96
CA ASN A 31 -7.40 1.92 -15.26
C ASN A 31 -7.67 1.76 -13.74
N ASP A 32 -7.38 0.60 -13.15
CA ASP A 32 -7.29 0.52 -11.70
C ASP A 32 -6.17 1.44 -11.19
N ILE A 33 -6.37 2.04 -10.03
CA ILE A 33 -5.35 2.85 -9.36
C ILE A 33 -4.68 2.03 -8.28
N LEU A 34 -3.36 1.99 -8.33
CA LEU A 34 -2.52 1.34 -7.33
C LEU A 34 -1.86 2.37 -6.43
N LEU A 35 -1.78 2.06 -5.13
CA LEU A 35 -0.93 2.75 -4.16
C LEU A 35 0.32 1.91 -3.94
N ILE A 36 1.47 2.44 -4.27
CA ILE A 36 2.77 1.79 -4.05
C ILE A 36 3.03 1.71 -2.54
N THR A 37 3.37 0.53 -2.04
CA THR A 37 3.60 0.29 -0.61
C THR A 37 5.06 0.10 -0.23
N GLN A 38 5.93 -0.02 -1.22
CA GLN A 38 7.39 -0.12 -1.07
C GLN A 38 8.07 0.48 -2.28
N ASN A 39 9.20 1.17 -2.06
CA ASN A 39 10.00 1.74 -3.16
C ASN A 39 10.38 0.68 -4.18
N ASN A 40 10.23 1.02 -5.46
CA ASN A 40 10.71 0.23 -6.58
C ASN A 40 11.70 1.08 -7.40
N TYR A 41 12.98 0.94 -7.08
CA TYR A 41 14.02 1.77 -7.69
C TYR A 41 14.21 1.51 -9.19
N ARG A 42 13.83 0.32 -9.70
CA ARG A 42 13.89 -0.01 -11.14
C ARG A 42 12.92 0.84 -11.97
N LEU A 43 11.78 1.18 -11.38
CA LEU A 43 10.74 1.99 -12.03
C LEU A 43 10.77 3.43 -11.55
N GLY A 44 11.61 3.75 -10.57
CA GLY A 44 11.64 5.05 -9.91
C GLY A 44 10.37 5.36 -9.10
N LEU A 45 9.59 4.33 -8.72
CA LEU A 45 8.35 4.50 -7.98
C LEU A 45 8.61 4.48 -6.48
N MET A 46 8.06 5.47 -5.78
CA MET A 46 8.24 5.63 -4.34
C MET A 46 7.04 5.15 -3.54
N ASN A 47 7.30 4.72 -2.31
CA ASN A 47 6.23 4.36 -1.37
C ASN A 47 5.29 5.55 -1.14
N GLY A 48 3.99 5.34 -1.32
CA GLY A 48 2.96 6.37 -1.21
C GLY A 48 2.50 6.95 -2.55
N GLU A 49 3.18 6.65 -3.65
CA GLU A 49 2.76 7.09 -4.98
C GLU A 49 1.54 6.33 -5.48
N PHE A 50 0.71 7.04 -6.25
CA PHE A 50 -0.47 6.49 -6.92
C PHE A 50 -0.16 6.34 -8.40
N VAL A 51 -0.31 5.12 -8.92
CA VAL A 51 -0.06 4.83 -10.34
C VAL A 51 -1.26 4.13 -10.98
N PRO A 52 -1.64 4.51 -12.21
CA PRO A 52 -2.66 3.79 -12.96
C PRO A 52 -2.08 2.50 -13.54
N VAL A 53 -2.92 1.48 -13.64
CA VAL A 53 -2.64 0.27 -14.41
C VAL A 53 -2.96 0.55 -15.87
N LEU A 54 -1.96 0.50 -16.75
CA LEU A 54 -2.11 0.75 -18.18
C LEU A 54 -2.53 -0.50 -18.96
N SER A 55 -2.06 -1.68 -18.51
CA SER A 55 -2.51 -2.96 -19.03
C SER A 55 -2.30 -4.08 -18.02
N VAL A 56 -3.03 -5.16 -18.18
CA VAL A 56 -2.94 -6.38 -17.34
C VAL A 56 -2.68 -7.57 -18.25
N GLY A 57 -1.63 -8.33 -17.95
CA GLY A 57 -1.20 -9.52 -18.67
C GLY A 57 -1.43 -10.82 -17.89
N ALA A 58 -0.52 -11.77 -18.09
CA ALA A 58 -0.62 -13.11 -17.54
C ALA A 58 -0.40 -13.13 -16.00
N ARG A 59 -1.03 -14.12 -15.35
CA ARG A 59 -0.79 -14.49 -13.96
C ARG A 59 0.20 -15.62 -13.88
N THR A 60 1.07 -15.56 -12.90
CA THR A 60 2.05 -16.62 -12.61
C THR A 60 2.16 -16.83 -11.12
N GLN A 61 2.71 -17.98 -10.74
CA GLN A 61 2.97 -18.31 -9.33
C GLN A 61 4.44 -18.68 -9.16
N GLN A 62 4.99 -18.28 -8.02
CA GLN A 62 6.34 -18.66 -7.60
C GLN A 62 6.27 -19.27 -6.21
N SER A 63 6.92 -20.41 -6.01
CA SER A 63 6.91 -21.13 -4.73
C SER A 63 8.33 -21.35 -4.25
N ALA A 64 8.51 -21.29 -2.92
CA ALA A 64 9.78 -21.64 -2.30
C ALA A 64 9.58 -22.28 -0.91
N PRO A 65 10.41 -23.24 -0.53
CA PRO A 65 10.43 -23.78 0.82
C PRO A 65 11.12 -22.78 1.76
N VAL A 66 10.50 -22.50 2.90
CA VAL A 66 11.08 -21.69 3.97
C VAL A 66 10.96 -22.38 5.31
N TYR A 67 11.81 -22.03 6.26
CA TYR A 67 11.64 -22.45 7.65
C TYR A 67 10.97 -21.33 8.43
N ALA A 68 9.72 -21.55 8.85
CA ALA A 68 8.94 -20.63 9.65
C ALA A 68 8.81 -21.08 11.11
N GLN A 69 8.60 -20.15 12.02
CA GLN A 69 8.28 -20.42 13.42
C GLN A 69 6.77 -20.64 13.55
N ILE A 70 6.36 -21.89 13.83
CA ILE A 70 4.95 -22.24 14.02
C ILE A 70 4.81 -22.89 15.42
N GLY A 71 4.01 -22.28 16.28
CA GLY A 71 3.82 -22.78 17.64
C GLY A 71 5.11 -22.95 18.48
N GLY A 72 6.12 -22.09 18.22
CA GLY A 72 7.43 -22.16 18.88
C GLY A 72 8.40 -23.19 18.29
N LYS A 73 8.01 -23.92 17.25
CA LYS A 73 8.86 -24.88 16.53
C LYS A 73 9.22 -24.35 15.14
N LYS A 74 10.43 -24.71 14.67
CA LYS A 74 10.90 -24.39 13.33
C LYS A 74 10.41 -25.46 12.37
N GLU A 75 9.47 -25.12 11.49
CA GLU A 75 8.88 -26.04 10.52
C GLU A 75 9.19 -25.61 9.09
N ARG A 76 9.41 -26.60 8.21
CA ARG A 76 9.59 -26.34 6.78
C ARG A 76 8.21 -26.27 6.12
N ILE A 77 7.89 -25.10 5.57
CA ILE A 77 6.67 -24.86 4.80
C ILE A 77 7.00 -24.40 3.39
N VAL A 78 6.07 -24.56 2.45
CA VAL A 78 6.17 -24.01 1.11
C VAL A 78 5.29 -22.75 1.05
N ILE A 79 5.87 -21.63 0.71
CA ILE A 79 5.14 -20.39 0.47
C ILE A 79 5.00 -20.21 -1.04
N THR A 80 3.77 -20.06 -1.49
CA THR A 80 3.44 -19.71 -2.88
C THR A 80 2.98 -18.28 -2.93
N LEU A 81 3.54 -17.50 -3.86
CA LEU A 81 3.23 -16.10 -4.11
C LEU A 81 2.67 -15.95 -5.53
N ASN A 82 1.61 -15.16 -5.64
CA ASN A 82 0.91 -14.92 -6.89
C ASN A 82 1.35 -13.58 -7.50
N PHE A 83 1.59 -13.59 -8.81
CA PHE A 83 2.05 -12.43 -9.54
C PHE A 83 1.18 -12.17 -10.77
N ILE A 84 0.99 -10.89 -11.10
CA ILE A 84 0.34 -10.45 -12.33
C ILE A 84 1.34 -9.62 -13.12
N GLN A 85 1.48 -9.90 -14.39
CA GLN A 85 2.17 -8.99 -15.30
C GLN A 85 1.30 -7.75 -15.53
N VAL A 86 1.85 -6.58 -15.33
CA VAL A 86 1.17 -5.30 -15.53
C VAL A 86 2.08 -4.34 -16.27
N THR A 87 1.48 -3.35 -16.94
CA THR A 87 2.19 -2.16 -17.41
C THR A 87 1.75 -0.99 -16.58
N VAL A 88 2.71 -0.25 -16.02
CA VAL A 88 2.47 0.98 -15.25
C VAL A 88 3.41 2.08 -15.77
N PRO A 89 3.11 3.37 -15.56
CA PRO A 89 4.08 4.42 -15.84
C PRO A 89 5.25 4.34 -14.84
N ASP A 90 6.47 4.56 -15.33
CA ASP A 90 7.64 4.81 -14.49
C ASP A 90 7.62 6.25 -13.94
N SER A 91 8.63 6.65 -13.18
CA SER A 91 8.76 8.01 -12.63
C SER A 91 8.78 9.12 -13.69
N ASN A 92 9.07 8.78 -14.95
CA ASN A 92 9.07 9.72 -16.10
C ASN A 92 7.77 9.66 -16.90
N GLY A 93 6.79 8.83 -16.47
CA GLY A 93 5.53 8.62 -17.17
C GLY A 93 5.60 7.63 -18.32
N ASN A 94 6.73 6.96 -18.57
CA ASN A 94 6.86 6.00 -19.66
C ASN A 94 6.24 4.65 -19.27
N PRO A 95 5.45 4.01 -20.15
CA PRO A 95 4.91 2.68 -19.90
C PRO A 95 6.02 1.64 -19.72
N LYS A 96 5.99 0.92 -18.60
CA LYS A 96 6.95 -0.13 -18.25
C LYS A 96 6.25 -1.41 -17.85
N PRO A 97 6.53 -2.53 -18.53
CA PRO A 97 6.06 -3.85 -18.12
C PRO A 97 6.83 -4.29 -16.86
N CYS A 98 6.10 -4.85 -15.89
CA CYS A 98 6.66 -5.34 -14.65
C CYS A 98 5.76 -6.40 -14.03
N MET A 99 6.25 -7.10 -13.00
CA MET A 99 5.43 -7.97 -12.15
C MET A 99 4.88 -7.19 -10.96
N LEU A 100 3.64 -7.47 -10.62
CA LEU A 100 2.95 -7.00 -9.43
C LEU A 100 2.67 -8.20 -8.52
N LEU A 101 2.97 -8.09 -7.23
CA LEU A 101 2.62 -9.09 -6.23
C LEU A 101 1.11 -9.02 -5.94
N GLU A 102 0.34 -9.96 -6.49
CA GLU A 102 -1.13 -9.97 -6.43
C GLU A 102 -1.65 -10.14 -5.00
N ASP A 103 -1.00 -11.00 -4.19
CA ASP A 103 -1.43 -11.32 -2.83
C ASP A 103 -1.51 -10.08 -1.92
N LEU A 104 -0.72 -9.05 -2.20
CA LEU A 104 -0.71 -7.83 -1.40
C LEU A 104 -1.89 -6.90 -1.71
N LEU A 105 -2.48 -6.96 -2.91
CA LEU A 105 -3.55 -6.04 -3.33
C LEU A 105 -4.72 -5.98 -2.36
N THR A 106 -5.12 -7.13 -1.82
CA THR A 106 -6.28 -7.27 -0.93
C THR A 106 -5.90 -7.71 0.50
N SER A 107 -4.63 -7.82 0.80
CA SER A 107 -4.13 -8.20 2.13
C SER A 107 -4.46 -7.13 3.17
N ASP A 108 -4.83 -7.54 4.38
CA ASP A 108 -4.98 -6.61 5.53
C ASP A 108 -3.62 -6.21 6.14
N LYS A 109 -2.54 -6.88 5.76
CA LYS A 109 -1.16 -6.53 6.18
C LYS A 109 -0.70 -5.27 5.45
N ALA A 110 0.15 -4.48 6.09
CA ALA A 110 0.75 -3.30 5.45
C ALA A 110 1.78 -3.68 4.39
N THR A 111 2.54 -4.75 4.63
CA THR A 111 3.60 -5.29 3.77
C THR A 111 3.57 -6.81 3.81
N ILE A 112 4.34 -7.46 2.97
CA ILE A 112 4.56 -8.90 3.05
C ILE A 112 5.36 -9.26 4.31
N SER A 113 5.18 -10.47 4.81
CA SER A 113 5.87 -10.98 5.99
C SER A 113 7.36 -11.26 5.73
N ILE A 114 8.12 -11.46 6.80
CA ILE A 114 9.52 -11.85 6.72
C ILE A 114 9.68 -13.17 5.96
N ASP A 115 8.79 -14.14 6.20
CA ASP A 115 8.85 -15.44 5.55
C ASP A 115 8.48 -15.38 4.07
N GLU A 116 7.54 -14.52 3.67
CA GLU A 116 7.23 -14.22 2.26
C GLU A 116 8.43 -13.54 1.56
N ASN A 117 9.12 -12.62 2.24
CA ASN A 117 10.37 -12.03 1.71
C ASN A 117 11.48 -13.07 1.55
N ARG A 118 11.63 -13.98 2.52
CA ARG A 118 12.58 -15.11 2.42
C ARG A 118 12.23 -16.04 1.26
N ALA A 119 10.93 -16.31 1.07
CA ALA A 119 10.47 -17.14 -0.05
C ALA A 119 10.85 -16.52 -1.40
N LEU A 120 10.71 -15.20 -1.56
CA LEU A 120 11.14 -14.49 -2.77
C LEU A 120 12.64 -14.66 -3.03
N TYR A 121 13.47 -14.49 -2.00
CA TYR A 121 14.92 -14.65 -2.10
C TYR A 121 15.31 -16.10 -2.44
N ILE A 122 14.75 -17.09 -1.73
CA ILE A 122 15.01 -18.50 -1.98
C ILE A 122 14.54 -18.90 -3.39
N ASN A 123 13.39 -18.41 -3.83
CA ASN A 123 12.90 -18.63 -5.18
C ASN A 123 13.86 -18.07 -6.23
N PHE A 124 14.40 -16.87 -6.02
CA PHE A 124 15.45 -16.33 -6.88
C PHE A 124 16.65 -17.26 -6.94
N CYS A 125 17.19 -17.70 -5.78
CA CYS A 125 18.34 -18.64 -5.75
C CYS A 125 18.04 -19.95 -6.47
N MET A 126 16.82 -20.50 -6.34
CA MET A 126 16.42 -21.73 -7.03
C MET A 126 16.36 -21.57 -8.56
N ARG A 127 16.00 -20.39 -9.04
CA ARG A 127 15.97 -20.09 -10.50
C ARG A 127 17.35 -19.77 -11.07
N HIS A 128 18.32 -19.42 -10.22
CA HIS A 128 19.68 -19.06 -10.60
C HIS A 128 20.73 -19.89 -9.84
N PRO A 129 20.73 -21.24 -9.99
CA PRO A 129 21.60 -22.13 -9.20
C PRO A 129 23.09 -21.93 -9.50
N ASP A 130 23.42 -21.41 -10.69
CA ASP A 130 24.82 -21.22 -11.12
C ASP A 130 25.44 -19.92 -10.57
N LEU A 131 24.63 -19.01 -10.00
CA LEU A 131 25.12 -17.78 -9.43
C LEU A 131 25.60 -18.00 -8.00
N LYS A 132 26.86 -17.70 -7.74
CA LYS A 132 27.40 -17.75 -6.37
C LYS A 132 26.97 -16.52 -5.60
N GLN A 133 26.43 -16.74 -4.40
CA GLN A 133 26.16 -15.67 -3.44
C GLN A 133 27.45 -14.86 -3.19
N ASP A 134 27.31 -13.60 -2.82
CA ASP A 134 28.41 -12.66 -2.54
C ASP A 134 29.26 -12.29 -3.77
N THR A 135 28.78 -12.55 -4.99
CA THR A 135 29.39 -12.04 -6.22
C THR A 135 28.62 -10.85 -6.79
N GLU A 136 29.32 -9.98 -7.54
CA GLU A 136 28.70 -8.85 -8.24
C GLU A 136 27.63 -9.33 -9.22
N ALA A 137 27.89 -10.42 -9.95
CA ALA A 137 26.92 -11.02 -10.87
C ALA A 137 25.62 -11.48 -10.16
N PHE A 138 25.73 -12.02 -8.94
CA PHE A 138 24.57 -12.38 -8.14
C PHE A 138 23.76 -11.14 -7.73
N ALA A 139 24.46 -10.10 -7.25
CA ALA A 139 23.83 -8.85 -6.84
C ALA A 139 23.10 -8.16 -8.01
N GLU A 140 23.75 -8.11 -9.18
CA GLU A 140 23.15 -7.55 -10.39
C GLU A 140 21.94 -8.35 -10.86
N ALA A 141 22.03 -9.70 -10.89
CA ALA A 141 20.90 -10.56 -11.25
C ALA A 141 19.74 -10.40 -10.28
N LEU A 142 19.99 -10.29 -8.97
CA LEU A 142 18.95 -10.07 -7.97
C LEU A 142 18.25 -8.72 -8.13
N LEU A 143 19.00 -7.65 -8.39
CA LEU A 143 18.47 -6.31 -8.66
C LEU A 143 17.63 -6.26 -9.94
N ASN A 144 17.91 -7.12 -10.91
CA ASN A 144 17.19 -7.19 -12.18
C ASN A 144 16.07 -8.23 -12.19
N ASP A 145 15.96 -9.08 -11.18
CA ASP A 145 14.94 -10.12 -11.14
C ASP A 145 13.52 -9.55 -11.02
N VAL A 146 12.65 -9.98 -11.93
CA VAL A 146 11.31 -9.43 -12.07
C VAL A 146 10.37 -9.83 -10.93
N TYR A 147 10.57 -11.00 -10.33
CA TYR A 147 9.74 -11.47 -9.21
C TYR A 147 10.21 -10.93 -7.87
N TYR A 148 11.53 -10.91 -7.64
CA TYR A 148 12.10 -10.34 -6.42
C TYR A 148 11.80 -8.84 -6.31
N ASN A 149 11.86 -8.14 -7.44
CA ASN A 149 11.55 -6.71 -7.55
C ASN A 149 10.13 -6.42 -8.07
N ALA A 150 9.21 -7.36 -7.92
CA ALA A 150 7.81 -7.13 -8.25
C ALA A 150 7.26 -5.92 -7.47
N ILE A 151 6.41 -5.13 -8.12
CA ILE A 151 5.72 -4.01 -7.47
C ILE A 151 4.92 -4.54 -6.29
N ARG A 152 5.08 -3.88 -5.15
CA ARG A 152 4.29 -4.10 -3.95
C ARG A 152 3.30 -2.95 -3.83
N ALA A 153 2.04 -3.25 -4.06
CA ALA A 153 1.00 -2.24 -4.10
C ALA A 153 -0.32 -2.75 -3.52
N LYS A 154 -1.20 -1.80 -3.23
CA LYS A 154 -2.61 -2.02 -2.88
C LYS A 154 -3.48 -1.21 -3.84
N TYR A 155 -4.79 -1.47 -3.84
CA TYR A 155 -5.70 -0.56 -4.53
C TYR A 155 -5.69 0.82 -3.85
N GLY A 156 -5.71 1.88 -4.66
CA GLY A 156 -5.50 3.27 -4.24
C GLY A 156 -6.79 4.12 -4.13
N TYR A 157 -7.97 3.53 -4.21
CA TYR A 157 -9.23 4.30 -4.06
C TYR A 157 -9.50 4.69 -2.60
N ALA A 158 -9.10 3.81 -1.65
CA ALA A 158 -9.15 4.07 -0.23
C ALA A 158 -7.80 3.73 0.42
N VAL A 159 -7.35 4.59 1.33
CA VAL A 159 -6.02 4.51 1.94
C VAL A 159 -6.08 4.76 3.44
N THR A 160 -5.04 4.36 4.15
CA THR A 160 -4.93 4.68 5.58
C THR A 160 -4.37 6.08 5.79
N GLY A 161 -4.68 6.70 6.95
CA GLY A 161 -4.19 8.03 7.30
C GLY A 161 -2.65 8.18 7.23
N HIS A 162 -1.89 7.12 7.52
CA HIS A 162 -0.43 7.15 7.35
C HIS A 162 0.00 7.20 5.88
N LYS A 163 -0.76 6.56 5.00
CA LYS A 163 -0.44 6.49 3.57
C LYS A 163 -0.92 7.71 2.78
N CYS A 164 -1.79 8.54 3.36
CA CYS A 164 -2.22 9.79 2.74
C CYS A 164 -1.28 10.97 3.02
N GLN A 165 -0.25 10.78 3.85
CA GLN A 165 0.72 11.84 4.13
C GLN A 165 1.47 12.25 2.85
N GLY A 166 1.56 13.55 2.61
CA GLY A 166 2.17 14.11 1.40
C GLY A 166 1.24 14.18 0.18
N GLY A 167 0.09 13.47 0.19
CA GLY A 167 -0.91 13.56 -0.86
C GLY A 167 -1.97 14.63 -0.56
N GLU A 168 -2.51 15.24 -1.61
CA GLU A 168 -3.63 16.18 -1.55
C GLU A 168 -4.60 15.90 -2.70
N TRP A 169 -5.91 16.02 -2.42
CA TRP A 169 -6.94 15.71 -3.41
C TRP A 169 -8.06 16.75 -3.38
N GLY A 170 -8.63 17.03 -4.54
CA GLY A 170 -9.76 17.95 -4.66
C GLY A 170 -10.96 17.55 -3.78
N LYS A 171 -11.24 16.24 -3.67
CA LYS A 171 -12.31 15.70 -2.82
C LYS A 171 -11.77 14.57 -1.97
N VAL A 172 -11.99 14.66 -0.66
CA VAL A 172 -11.58 13.63 0.31
C VAL A 172 -12.79 13.22 1.14
N PHE A 173 -12.91 11.91 1.36
CA PHE A 173 -13.87 11.30 2.28
C PHE A 173 -13.09 10.72 3.45
N VAL A 174 -13.38 11.16 4.67
CA VAL A 174 -12.74 10.67 5.89
C VAL A 174 -13.72 9.85 6.71
N ASP A 175 -13.40 8.58 6.93
CA ASP A 175 -14.14 7.71 7.86
C ASP A 175 -13.40 7.63 9.19
N TYR A 176 -14.00 8.20 10.23
CA TYR A 176 -13.45 8.24 11.59
C TYR A 176 -13.63 6.94 12.38
N THR A 177 -14.23 5.89 11.80
CA THR A 177 -14.38 4.59 12.48
C THR A 177 -13.03 4.10 13.04
N GLY A 178 -12.98 3.86 14.36
CA GLY A 178 -11.76 3.45 15.06
C GLY A 178 -10.84 4.61 15.47
N ARG A 179 -11.22 5.87 15.18
CA ARG A 179 -10.52 7.11 15.60
C ARG A 179 -11.52 8.20 16.00
N THR A 180 -12.53 7.83 16.76
CA THR A 180 -13.55 8.73 17.30
C THR A 180 -13.17 9.31 18.67
N GLY A 181 -12.00 8.97 19.21
CA GLY A 181 -11.48 9.51 20.47
C GLY A 181 -11.06 10.97 20.37
N LEU A 182 -10.93 11.62 21.51
CA LEU A 182 -10.42 12.99 21.68
C LEU A 182 -9.02 12.98 22.31
N ASP A 183 -8.32 11.86 22.26
CA ASP A 183 -6.92 11.72 22.62
C ASP A 183 -6.00 12.32 21.53
N ASP A 184 -4.76 12.64 21.91
CA ASP A 184 -3.78 13.28 21.04
C ASP A 184 -3.56 12.50 19.73
N ASP A 185 -3.51 11.17 19.78
CA ASP A 185 -3.28 10.35 18.59
C ASP A 185 -4.47 10.39 17.64
N SER A 186 -5.69 10.36 18.17
CA SER A 186 -6.92 10.49 17.38
C SER A 186 -7.03 11.87 16.74
N LEU A 187 -6.68 12.93 17.47
CA LEU A 187 -6.70 14.31 16.96
C LEU A 187 -5.60 14.54 15.90
N ARG A 188 -4.39 14.04 16.10
CA ARG A 188 -3.32 14.10 15.10
C ARG A 188 -3.69 13.36 13.82
N TRP A 189 -4.29 12.19 13.97
CA TRP A 189 -4.79 11.43 12.83
C TRP A 189 -5.89 12.21 12.08
N ALA A 190 -6.87 12.76 12.82
CA ALA A 190 -7.95 13.58 12.28
C ALA A 190 -7.40 14.78 11.50
N TYR A 191 -6.47 15.51 12.08
CA TYR A 191 -5.78 16.61 11.40
C TYR A 191 -5.10 16.16 10.11
N THR A 192 -4.32 15.08 10.17
CA THR A 192 -3.63 14.55 9.00
C THR A 192 -4.61 14.17 7.89
N ALA A 193 -5.71 13.51 8.22
CA ALA A 193 -6.69 13.05 7.23
C ALA A 193 -7.50 14.20 6.62
N THR A 194 -7.95 15.17 7.43
CA THR A 194 -8.83 16.27 6.98
C THR A 194 -8.07 17.29 6.15
N THR A 195 -6.81 17.58 6.48
CA THR A 195 -5.98 18.55 5.74
C THR A 195 -5.53 18.04 4.36
N ARG A 196 -5.91 16.85 3.95
CA ARG A 196 -5.68 16.33 2.59
C ARG A 196 -6.68 16.85 1.56
N ALA A 197 -7.79 17.45 1.99
CA ALA A 197 -8.81 17.98 1.10
C ALA A 197 -8.44 19.40 0.63
N GLN A 198 -8.29 19.58 -0.69
CA GLN A 198 -8.06 20.88 -1.29
C GLN A 198 -9.35 21.69 -1.51
N LYS A 199 -10.47 21.01 -1.84
CA LYS A 199 -11.73 21.68 -2.20
C LYS A 199 -12.90 21.23 -1.33
N THR A 200 -13.11 19.95 -1.17
CA THR A 200 -14.28 19.41 -0.48
C THR A 200 -13.89 18.26 0.44
N LEU A 201 -14.29 18.36 1.68
CA LEU A 201 -14.15 17.32 2.69
C LEU A 201 -15.52 16.74 3.01
N TYR A 202 -15.66 15.42 2.87
CA TYR A 202 -16.79 14.64 3.34
C TYR A 202 -16.35 13.83 4.55
N VAL A 203 -17.19 13.72 5.55
CA VAL A 203 -16.85 13.03 6.80
C VAL A 203 -17.94 12.09 7.21
N SER A 204 -17.57 10.95 7.81
CA SER A 204 -18.49 10.01 8.43
C SER A 204 -17.97 9.59 9.81
N ASN A 205 -18.87 9.18 10.69
CA ASN A 205 -18.55 8.70 12.04
C ASN A 205 -17.67 9.67 12.85
N LEU A 206 -18.00 10.98 12.76
CA LEU A 206 -17.27 12.03 13.47
C LEU A 206 -17.20 11.78 14.97
N PRO A 207 -16.08 12.18 15.62
CA PRO A 207 -16.02 12.26 17.08
C PRO A 207 -17.16 13.15 17.62
N HIS A 208 -17.82 12.71 18.68
CA HIS A 208 -18.85 13.49 19.34
C HIS A 208 -18.20 14.49 20.28
N ILE A 209 -18.11 15.75 19.88
CA ILE A 209 -17.59 16.86 20.71
C ILE A 209 -18.76 17.55 21.38
N THR A 210 -18.78 17.56 22.70
CA THR A 210 -19.80 18.25 23.49
C THR A 210 -19.15 19.40 24.31
N PRO A 211 -19.94 20.35 24.83
CA PRO A 211 -19.44 21.37 25.74
C PRO A 211 -18.76 20.80 27.01
N PHE A 212 -19.07 19.55 27.37
CA PHE A 212 -18.49 18.84 28.51
C PHE A 212 -17.24 18.00 28.13
N SER A 213 -16.85 17.97 26.86
CA SER A 213 -15.63 17.31 26.43
C SER A 213 -14.43 18.03 27.06
N LYS A 214 -13.41 17.28 27.52
CA LYS A 214 -12.17 17.84 28.08
C LYS A 214 -11.34 18.62 27.03
N PHE A 215 -11.78 18.62 25.80
CA PHE A 215 -11.16 19.29 24.68
C PHE A 215 -11.56 20.76 24.66
N ARG A 216 -10.59 21.67 24.61
CA ARG A 216 -10.80 23.10 24.43
C ARG A 216 -10.16 23.52 23.12
N ILE A 217 -10.94 24.19 22.27
CA ILE A 217 -10.43 24.86 21.06
C ILE A 217 -9.98 26.24 21.51
N GLU A 218 -8.67 26.45 21.55
CA GLU A 218 -8.13 27.80 21.74
C GLU A 218 -7.76 28.40 20.40
N PRO A 219 -8.12 29.69 20.16
CA PRO A 219 -7.68 30.35 18.94
C PRO A 219 -6.16 30.45 18.92
N ILE A 220 -5.55 30.05 17.79
CA ILE A 220 -4.10 30.23 17.59
C ILE A 220 -3.81 31.73 17.72
N GLN A 221 -3.14 32.13 18.78
CA GLN A 221 -2.57 33.48 18.84
C GLN A 221 -1.62 33.61 17.65
N LYS A 222 -1.88 34.58 16.75
CA LYS A 222 -0.97 34.88 15.65
C LYS A 222 0.42 35.04 16.24
N CYS A 223 1.33 34.11 15.91
CA CYS A 223 2.74 34.27 16.22
C CYS A 223 3.18 35.60 15.61
N LYS A 224 3.35 36.59 16.45
CA LYS A 224 4.08 37.83 16.10
C LYS A 224 5.53 37.39 15.95
N ASN A 225 6.04 37.56 14.74
CA ASN A 225 7.46 37.45 14.39
C ASN A 225 8.03 36.02 14.27
N ILE A 226 8.00 35.51 13.03
CA ILE A 226 9.10 34.73 12.51
C ILE A 226 9.93 35.69 11.65
N PRO A 227 11.24 35.90 11.94
CA PRO A 227 12.11 36.79 11.19
C PRO A 227 12.34 36.32 9.76
#